data_497222840b4965cfe4e20c4c6e8820c3
#
_entry.id   497222840b4965cfe4e20c4c6e8820c3
#
_cell.length_a   1.000
_cell.length_b   1.000
_cell.length_c   1.000
_cell.angle_alpha   90.00
_cell.angle_beta   90.00
_cell.angle_gamma   90.00
#
_symmetry.space_group_name_H-M   'P 1'
#
loop_
_entity.id
_entity.type
_entity.pdbx_description
1 polymer ?
#
loop_
_entity_poly.entity_id
_entity_poly.type
_entity_poly.pdbx_seq_one_letter_code
_entity_poly.pdbx_strand_id
1 'polypeptide(L)'
;MNISKTTIKRLAKDVSELFNEPLTNEGIYYVHDEDNVLCGYALIIGPKDTPYEYGNYFFKLIFPENYPSSPPKVIFCTNDGITRFNPNLYRNGKCCVSILNTWSGDQWTSCLTIKSVLLTISTLLCNNPLLNEPGIKLNNP
;
A
#
# COMPACT_ATOMS: atom_id res chain seq x y z
N MET A 1 -24.37 7.68 -3.04
CA MET A 1 -23.17 7.61 -2.19
C MET A 1 -22.88 8.99 -1.61
N ASN A 2 -22.99 9.14 -0.31
CA ASN A 2 -22.78 10.43 0.37
C ASN A 2 -21.39 10.47 1.00
N ILE A 3 -20.42 11.02 0.25
CA ILE A 3 -19.08 11.23 0.76
C ILE A 3 -19.04 12.60 1.44
N SER A 4 -18.55 12.64 2.69
CA SER A 4 -18.50 13.89 3.44
C SER A 4 -17.48 14.86 2.81
N LYS A 5 -17.73 16.17 2.99
CA LYS A 5 -16.79 17.20 2.54
C LYS A 5 -15.42 17.05 3.22
N THR A 6 -15.40 16.59 4.46
CA THR A 6 -14.17 16.35 5.23
C THR A 6 -13.33 15.27 4.55
N THR A 7 -13.94 14.18 4.13
CA THR A 7 -13.26 13.09 3.44
C THR A 7 -12.70 13.57 2.09
N ILE A 8 -13.49 14.30 1.32
CA ILE A 8 -13.05 14.86 0.02
C ILE A 8 -11.87 15.80 0.21
N LYS A 9 -11.93 16.69 1.18
CA LYS A 9 -10.83 17.63 1.48
C LYS A 9 -9.56 16.89 1.89
N ARG A 10 -9.69 15.85 2.71
CA ARG A 10 -8.52 15.08 3.17
C ARG A 10 -7.88 14.32 2.01
N LEU A 11 -8.70 13.69 1.15
CA LEU A 11 -8.18 13.01 -0.04
C LEU A 11 -7.48 13.98 -0.97
N ALA A 12 -8.07 15.16 -1.20
CA ALA A 12 -7.44 16.18 -2.02
C ALA A 12 -6.09 16.62 -1.46
N LYS A 13 -6.00 16.78 -0.13
CA LYS A 13 -4.76 17.13 0.55
C LYS A 13 -3.70 16.04 0.39
N ASP A 14 -4.08 14.78 0.61
CA ASP A 14 -3.16 13.64 0.50
C ASP A 14 -2.63 13.49 -0.93
N VAL A 15 -3.50 13.64 -1.92
CA VAL A 15 -3.11 13.59 -3.34
C VAL A 15 -2.19 14.76 -3.70
N SER A 16 -2.49 15.96 -3.21
CA SER A 16 -1.64 17.15 -3.43
C SER A 16 -0.25 16.97 -2.83
N GLU A 17 -0.15 16.33 -1.67
CA GLU A 17 1.14 16.03 -1.04
C GLU A 17 2.00 15.16 -1.97
N LEU A 18 1.40 14.12 -2.57
CA LEU A 18 2.10 13.24 -3.50
C LEU A 18 2.47 13.96 -4.81
N PHE A 19 1.65 14.92 -5.24
CA PHE A 19 1.94 15.71 -6.43
C PHE A 19 3.08 16.70 -6.19
N ASN A 20 3.10 17.37 -5.03
CA ASN A 20 4.10 18.36 -4.69
C ASN A 20 5.43 17.75 -4.24
N GLU A 21 5.36 16.58 -3.59
CA GLU A 21 6.53 15.83 -3.11
C GLU A 21 6.45 14.39 -3.62
N PRO A 22 6.69 14.15 -4.92
CA PRO A 22 6.55 12.82 -5.50
C PRO A 22 7.52 11.81 -4.90
N LEU A 23 7.09 10.54 -4.83
CA LEU A 23 7.91 9.42 -4.36
C LEU A 23 8.63 8.72 -5.50
N THR A 24 8.83 9.39 -6.63
CA THR A 24 9.45 8.77 -7.81
C THR A 24 10.89 8.35 -7.57
N ASN A 25 11.61 9.05 -6.67
CA ASN A 25 12.97 8.66 -6.30
C ASN A 25 13.00 7.32 -5.53
N GLU A 26 11.90 6.96 -4.89
CA GLU A 26 11.73 5.66 -4.21
C GLU A 26 11.10 4.62 -5.12
N GLY A 27 10.91 4.95 -6.41
CA GLY A 27 10.28 4.04 -7.36
C GLY A 27 8.78 3.87 -7.15
N ILE A 28 8.11 4.87 -6.57
CA ILE A 28 6.68 4.83 -6.28
C ILE A 28 5.97 5.87 -7.13
N TYR A 29 4.96 5.43 -7.86
CA TYR A 29 4.11 6.29 -8.71
C TYR A 29 2.67 6.12 -8.28
N TYR A 30 1.92 7.22 -8.24
CA TYR A 30 0.52 7.20 -7.81
C TYR A 30 -0.35 8.02 -8.76
N VAL A 31 -1.51 7.47 -9.10
CA VAL A 31 -2.55 8.16 -9.88
C VAL A 31 -3.88 8.00 -9.17
N HIS A 32 -4.55 9.12 -8.90
CA HIS A 32 -5.89 9.08 -8.33
C HIS A 32 -6.92 9.00 -9.44
N ASP A 33 -7.96 8.18 -9.23
CA ASP A 33 -9.01 7.99 -10.24
C ASP A 33 -9.79 9.29 -10.44
N GLU A 34 -9.94 9.72 -11.69
CA GLU A 34 -10.65 10.96 -12.03
C GLU A 34 -12.16 10.82 -11.87
N ASP A 35 -12.69 9.63 -12.04
CA ASP A 35 -14.13 9.36 -12.02
C ASP A 35 -14.63 8.88 -10.66
N ASN A 36 -13.75 8.30 -9.84
CA ASN A 36 -14.10 7.76 -8.53
C ASN A 36 -13.15 8.30 -7.47
N VAL A 37 -13.62 9.29 -6.70
CA VAL A 37 -12.81 9.96 -5.67
C VAL A 37 -12.33 9.01 -4.57
N LEU A 38 -12.97 7.85 -4.39
CA LEU A 38 -12.60 6.86 -3.38
C LEU A 38 -11.66 5.78 -3.93
N CYS A 39 -11.02 6.03 -5.07
CA CYS A 39 -10.15 5.05 -5.70
C CYS A 39 -8.84 5.66 -6.19
N GLY A 40 -7.74 4.92 -6.02
CA GLY A 40 -6.44 5.31 -6.55
C GLY A 40 -5.63 4.09 -6.94
N TYR A 41 -4.54 4.33 -7.69
CA TYR A 41 -3.68 3.27 -8.21
C TYR A 41 -2.22 3.61 -7.96
N ALA A 42 -1.44 2.63 -7.55
CA ALA A 42 -0.03 2.82 -7.31
C ALA A 42 0.79 1.79 -8.07
N LEU A 43 1.95 2.22 -8.55
CA LEU A 43 2.98 1.36 -9.11
C LEU A 43 4.21 1.48 -8.22
N ILE A 44 4.72 0.34 -7.74
CA ILE A 44 5.96 0.28 -6.98
C ILE A 44 6.94 -0.56 -7.75
N ILE A 45 8.09 0.04 -8.09
CA ILE A 45 9.18 -0.67 -8.75
C ILE A 45 9.97 -1.40 -7.68
N GLY A 46 10.27 -2.69 -7.91
CA GLY A 46 11.02 -3.49 -6.96
C GLY A 46 12.37 -2.86 -6.63
N PRO A 47 12.70 -2.69 -5.34
CA PRO A 47 13.95 -2.05 -4.94
C PRO A 47 15.18 -2.82 -5.43
N LYS A 48 16.25 -2.08 -5.74
CA LYS A 48 17.52 -2.64 -6.18
C LYS A 48 18.08 -3.58 -5.10
N ASP A 49 18.72 -4.66 -5.55
CA ASP A 49 19.35 -5.65 -4.68
C ASP A 49 18.37 -6.42 -3.78
N THR A 50 17.10 -6.50 -4.19
CA THR A 50 16.09 -7.34 -3.54
C THR A 50 15.59 -8.41 -4.52
N PRO A 51 14.89 -9.47 -4.02
CA PRO A 51 14.25 -10.44 -4.91
C PRO A 51 13.22 -9.83 -5.86
N TYR A 52 12.77 -8.60 -5.59
CA TYR A 52 11.76 -7.89 -6.36
C TYR A 52 12.34 -6.95 -7.42
N GLU A 53 13.67 -6.81 -7.50
CA GLU A 53 14.35 -5.93 -8.45
C GLU A 53 13.88 -6.20 -9.88
N TYR A 54 13.71 -5.13 -10.67
CA TYR A 54 13.19 -5.13 -12.04
C TYR A 54 11.70 -5.45 -12.17
N GLY A 55 11.02 -5.80 -11.07
CA GLY A 55 9.58 -6.02 -11.09
C GLY A 55 8.79 -4.73 -10.97
N ASN A 56 7.61 -4.70 -11.61
CA ASN A 56 6.64 -3.61 -11.48
C ASN A 56 5.43 -4.16 -10.75
N TYR A 57 5.12 -3.60 -9.58
CA TYR A 57 4.06 -4.12 -8.72
C TYR A 57 2.93 -3.10 -8.61
N PHE A 58 1.73 -3.50 -9.03
CA PHE A 58 0.57 -2.62 -9.08
C PHE A 58 -0.35 -2.87 -7.88
N PHE A 59 -0.87 -1.78 -7.33
CA PHE A 59 -1.79 -1.81 -6.20
C PHE A 59 -2.97 -0.90 -6.49
N LYS A 60 -4.15 -1.33 -6.04
CA LYS A 60 -5.36 -0.51 -6.06
C LYS A 60 -5.70 -0.12 -4.62
N LEU A 61 -5.95 1.16 -4.40
CA LEU A 61 -6.37 1.69 -3.10
C LEU A 61 -7.85 2.05 -3.18
N ILE A 62 -8.63 1.53 -2.24
CA ILE A 62 -10.06 1.84 -2.11
C ILE A 62 -10.25 2.53 -0.77
N PHE A 63 -10.67 3.79 -0.81
CA PHE A 63 -10.85 4.60 0.39
C PHE A 63 -12.26 4.44 0.93
N PRO A 64 -12.43 4.30 2.27
CA PRO A 64 -13.76 4.26 2.86
C PRO A 64 -14.39 5.65 2.83
N GLU A 65 -15.73 5.69 2.89
CA GLU A 65 -16.48 6.96 2.89
C GLU A 65 -16.14 7.85 4.08
N ASN A 66 -15.63 7.25 5.17
CA ASN A 66 -15.25 7.98 6.38
C ASN A 66 -13.73 8.23 6.47
N TYR A 67 -12.97 8.02 5.37
CA TYR A 67 -11.53 8.31 5.36
C TYR A 67 -11.27 9.73 5.86
N PRO A 68 -10.32 10.00 6.74
CA PRO A 68 -9.26 9.12 7.24
C PRO A 68 -9.57 8.43 8.59
N SER A 69 -10.83 8.37 9.01
CA SER A 69 -11.19 7.69 10.27
C SER A 69 -10.91 6.20 10.21
N SER A 70 -11.02 5.61 9.01
CA SER A 70 -10.65 4.21 8.74
C SER A 70 -9.63 4.17 7.62
N PRO A 71 -8.77 3.12 7.59
CA PRO A 71 -7.70 3.02 6.58
C PRO A 71 -8.26 2.69 5.19
N PRO A 72 -7.48 2.95 4.13
CA PRO A 72 -7.84 2.44 2.81
C PRO A 72 -7.69 0.92 2.77
N LYS A 73 -8.44 0.29 1.87
CA LYS A 73 -8.24 -1.09 1.50
C LYS A 73 -7.24 -1.11 0.35
N VAL A 74 -6.21 -1.95 0.44
CA VAL A 74 -5.18 -2.07 -0.60
C VAL A 74 -5.26 -3.46 -1.21
N ILE A 75 -5.31 -3.50 -2.54
CA ILE A 75 -5.36 -4.74 -3.31
C ILE A 75 -4.10 -4.83 -4.16
N PHE A 76 -3.39 -5.96 -4.02
CA PHE A 76 -2.24 -6.27 -4.87
C PHE A 76 -2.76 -6.82 -6.20
N CYS A 77 -2.50 -6.09 -7.29
CA CYS A 77 -3.05 -6.41 -8.61
C CYS A 77 -2.11 -7.23 -9.49
N THR A 78 -0.81 -7.24 -9.20
CA THR A 78 0.20 -7.98 -9.99
C THR A 78 0.36 -9.38 -9.42
N ASN A 79 -0.69 -10.21 -9.52
CA ASN A 79 -0.63 -11.58 -9.03
C ASN A 79 -1.30 -12.52 -10.03
N ASP A 80 -0.90 -13.79 -10.00
CA ASP A 80 -1.43 -14.83 -10.88
C ASP A 80 -2.48 -15.72 -10.19
N GLY A 81 -2.84 -15.40 -8.95
CA GLY A 81 -3.76 -16.19 -8.15
C GLY A 81 -3.16 -17.50 -7.60
N ILE A 82 -1.91 -17.79 -7.92
CA ILE A 82 -1.24 -19.05 -7.56
C ILE A 82 0.01 -18.80 -6.73
N THR A 83 0.89 -17.91 -7.20
CA THR A 83 2.17 -17.60 -6.55
C THR A 83 1.99 -16.59 -5.43
N ARG A 84 2.58 -16.87 -4.28
CA ARG A 84 2.62 -15.90 -3.17
C ARG A 84 3.95 -15.17 -3.21
N PHE A 85 3.93 -13.92 -3.69
CA PHE A 85 5.12 -13.11 -3.90
C PHE A 85 5.76 -12.62 -2.60
N ASN A 86 4.96 -12.49 -1.53
CA ASN A 86 5.41 -11.92 -0.26
C ASN A 86 4.47 -12.37 0.86
N PRO A 87 4.96 -12.62 2.09
CA PRO A 87 4.08 -12.97 3.21
C PRO A 87 2.93 -12.00 3.45
N ASN A 88 3.12 -10.71 3.15
CA ASN A 88 2.11 -9.67 3.32
C ASN A 88 1.22 -9.50 2.09
N LEU A 89 1.55 -10.13 0.95
CA LEU A 89 0.80 -10.02 -0.29
C LEU A 89 0.21 -11.39 -0.64
N TYR A 90 -1.08 -11.57 -0.35
CA TYR A 90 -1.74 -12.86 -0.53
C TYR A 90 -2.12 -13.11 -2.00
N ARG A 91 -2.29 -14.39 -2.33
CA ARG A 91 -2.63 -14.84 -3.69
C ARG A 91 -3.94 -14.26 -4.21
N ASN A 92 -4.87 -13.94 -3.31
CA ASN A 92 -6.16 -13.32 -3.68
C ASN A 92 -6.11 -11.80 -3.83
N GLY A 93 -4.90 -11.22 -3.75
CA GLY A 93 -4.71 -9.78 -3.85
C GLY A 93 -4.74 -9.02 -2.54
N LYS A 94 -5.01 -9.69 -1.42
CA LYS A 94 -5.05 -9.03 -0.12
C LYS A 94 -3.65 -8.56 0.30
N CYS A 95 -3.54 -7.29 0.66
CA CYS A 95 -2.31 -6.70 1.20
C CYS A 95 -2.48 -6.52 2.72
N CYS A 96 -1.66 -7.21 3.50
CA CYS A 96 -1.76 -7.21 4.96
C CYS A 96 -0.59 -6.46 5.58
N VAL A 97 -0.88 -5.31 6.17
CA VAL A 97 0.09 -4.51 6.95
C VAL A 97 -0.61 -3.93 8.18
N SER A 98 0.17 -3.65 9.23
CA SER A 98 -0.38 -3.18 10.50
C SER A 98 -1.16 -1.88 10.37
N ILE A 99 -0.66 -0.91 9.63
CA ILE A 99 -1.35 0.39 9.48
C ILE A 99 -2.65 0.29 8.71
N LEU A 100 -2.88 -0.82 7.99
CA LEU A 100 -4.16 -1.09 7.32
C LEU A 100 -5.10 -1.91 8.21
N ASN A 101 -4.74 -2.15 9.48
CA ASN A 101 -5.48 -2.98 10.44
C ASN A 101 -5.65 -4.43 9.97
N THR A 102 -4.74 -4.92 9.11
CA THR A 102 -4.78 -6.28 8.55
C THR A 102 -3.58 -7.12 8.96
N TRP A 103 -2.75 -6.63 9.89
CA TRP A 103 -1.55 -7.29 10.40
C TRP A 103 -1.31 -6.84 11.83
N SER A 104 -0.53 -7.59 12.60
CA SER A 104 -0.16 -7.19 13.97
C SER A 104 0.87 -6.05 13.93
N GLY A 105 0.83 -5.16 14.92
CA GLY A 105 1.71 -4.00 15.06
C GLY A 105 0.92 -2.71 15.21
N ASP A 106 1.54 -1.59 14.87
CA ASP A 106 0.92 -0.28 14.97
C ASP A 106 -0.27 -0.18 14.00
N GLN A 107 -1.43 0.19 14.55
CA GLN A 107 -2.67 0.27 13.79
C GLN A 107 -2.82 1.62 13.08
N TRP A 108 -3.80 1.70 12.18
CA TRP A 108 -4.14 2.93 11.46
C TRP A 108 -4.53 4.04 12.43
N THR A 109 -4.05 5.24 12.15
CA THR A 109 -4.52 6.47 12.78
C THR A 109 -4.87 7.49 11.71
N SER A 110 -5.75 8.45 12.05
CA SER A 110 -6.20 9.46 11.08
C SER A 110 -5.09 10.46 10.71
N CYS A 111 -3.95 10.42 11.37
CA CYS A 111 -2.78 11.23 11.00
C CYS A 111 -2.00 10.65 9.82
N LEU A 112 -2.18 9.36 9.51
CA LEU A 112 -1.52 8.72 8.39
C LEU A 112 -2.14 9.17 7.07
N THR A 113 -1.33 9.16 6.00
CA THR A 113 -1.71 9.66 4.67
C THR A 113 -1.49 8.59 3.62
N ILE A 114 -1.92 8.87 2.38
CA ILE A 114 -1.63 7.99 1.24
C ILE A 114 -0.12 7.76 1.13
N LYS A 115 0.69 8.80 1.30
CA LYS A 115 2.15 8.71 1.29
C LYS A 115 2.65 7.69 2.33
N SER A 116 2.10 7.74 3.55
CA SER A 116 2.44 6.79 4.62
C SER A 116 2.16 5.35 4.21
N VAL A 117 1.00 5.11 3.59
CA VAL A 117 0.60 3.78 3.12
C VAL A 117 1.57 3.27 2.05
N LEU A 118 1.87 4.09 1.05
CA LEU A 118 2.74 3.69 -0.06
C LEU A 118 4.17 3.40 0.41
N LEU A 119 4.72 4.23 1.29
CA LEU A 119 6.05 4.00 1.85
C LEU A 119 6.09 2.71 2.66
N THR A 120 5.05 2.43 3.45
CA THR A 120 4.97 1.20 4.23
C THR A 120 4.90 -0.02 3.34
N ILE A 121 4.08 0.01 2.28
CA ILE A 121 4.00 -1.10 1.32
C ILE A 121 5.35 -1.32 0.65
N SER A 122 6.06 -0.25 0.29
CA SER A 122 7.38 -0.36 -0.32
C SER A 122 8.37 -1.12 0.57
N THR A 123 8.27 -0.97 1.90
CA THR A 123 9.17 -1.69 2.82
C THR A 123 8.92 -3.19 2.86
N LEU A 124 7.76 -3.67 2.40
CA LEU A 124 7.49 -5.11 2.31
C LEU A 124 8.37 -5.78 1.26
N LEU A 125 8.80 -5.05 0.24
CA LEU A 125 9.63 -5.56 -0.84
C LEU A 125 11.10 -5.48 -0.43
N CYS A 126 11.50 -6.34 0.50
CA CYS A 126 12.83 -6.33 1.12
C CYS A 126 13.64 -7.59 0.78
N ASN A 127 14.92 -7.61 1.18
CA ASN A 127 15.83 -8.73 0.92
C ASN A 127 15.40 -10.03 1.58
N ASN A 128 14.76 -9.95 2.74
CA ASN A 128 14.35 -11.11 3.53
C ASN A 128 12.85 -11.09 3.76
N PRO A 129 12.03 -11.23 2.70
CA PRO A 129 10.56 -11.10 2.83
C PRO A 129 9.94 -12.14 3.76
N LEU A 130 10.54 -13.31 3.90
CA LEU A 130 10.03 -14.37 4.80
C LEU A 130 10.05 -13.94 6.26
N LEU A 131 10.90 -12.99 6.64
CA LEU A 131 10.94 -12.46 8.01
C LEU A 131 9.67 -11.69 8.36
N ASN A 132 8.88 -11.28 7.37
CA ASN A 132 7.59 -10.63 7.59
C ASN A 132 6.53 -11.62 8.08
N GLU A 133 6.73 -12.93 7.87
CA GLU A 133 5.79 -13.96 8.33
C GLU A 133 5.98 -14.21 9.82
N PRO A 134 4.91 -14.17 10.64
CA PRO A 134 5.03 -14.44 12.08
C PRO A 134 5.67 -15.80 12.36
N GLY A 135 6.63 -15.82 13.27
CA GLY A 135 7.31 -17.04 13.70
C GLY A 135 8.51 -17.47 12.86
N ILE A 136 8.75 -16.84 11.71
CA ILE A 136 9.92 -17.17 10.87
C ILE A 136 11.12 -16.31 11.28
N LYS A 137 12.26 -16.94 11.42
CA LYS A 137 13.53 -16.30 11.76
C LYS A 137 14.60 -16.67 10.73
N LEU A 138 15.70 -15.88 10.67
CA LEU A 138 16.78 -16.10 9.70
C LEU A 138 17.36 -17.53 9.75
N ASN A 139 17.37 -18.15 10.91
CA ASN A 139 17.95 -19.49 11.10
C ASN A 139 16.97 -20.64 10.88
N ASN A 140 15.74 -20.36 10.46
CA ASN A 140 14.79 -21.42 10.15
C ASN A 140 15.21 -22.14 8.86
N PRO A 141 15.23 -23.48 8.86
CA PRO A 141 15.54 -24.24 7.65
C PRO A 141 14.48 -24.10 6.57
#